data_9ab652895ba240fa0df6f1ee1cfcaf31
#
_entry.id   9ab652895ba240fa0df6f1ee1cfcaf31
#
_cell.length_a   1.000
_cell.length_b   1.000
_cell.length_c   1.000
_cell.angle_alpha   90.00
_cell.angle_beta   90.00
_cell.angle_gamma   90.00
#
_symmetry.space_group_name_H-M   'P 1'
#
loop_
_entity.id
_entity.type
_entity.pdbx_description
1 polymer ?
#
loop_
_entity_poly.entity_id
_entity_poly.type
_entity_poly.pdbx_seq_one_letter_code
_entity_poly.pdbx_strand_id
1 'polypeptide(L)'
;MQLFGVRFRILALLLATIAPAFAQRVVGRTACNGEIVSGIDIHSHPPGATFVQNAWTAVGHFAGIYHVPTRDGVINAYLLVEVGKRCTEFDRRESERLLRAQRFIASATVNAVPDGAGQVRIVVEVIDDLAPIVGGSFGSGTMTSILLGTENLDGRGITVEVSGERGFGYRTGFGGDVIQYGAFGHPFTLAAGGELHPQGDALRFEFSKPFLTDMQPNGFHVGATELNNYYDLTRPIGDDVFLNVQRVSYDVGFGVRALRLTKSGIVGVLGALLMGEDVHTASQAVFMTDTGFVAAPGLTEVDNRYKPFNVVRAGLFGGIRALHFLTVRGFDAVTAAQDVGKGMEFGVFAGPSVWASQRTNDYLISGLLYAGVGNPESFLEIHILGEGRADRQAQRWDGVVGYGKFVWYIKPSEAVTHIAAVELSGVQHLTFPLQLSFWDHEGGLPGFPNALSVGGQRAIVRFEERRVVSMITKRADWAVALFADAGKIWAGDVPFGTTSAVRASLGLSLLAAFPAGGKRTYRVDFAVPVNPDGAKFELRFSSADETRAIWRQPNDIAIAHSAAVLQNLGSWIPK
;
A
#
# COMPACT_ATOMS: atom_id res chain seq x y z
N MET A 1 40.84 -22.75 -34.79
CA MET A 1 39.62 -22.82 -35.64
C MET A 1 39.03 -24.22 -35.46
N GLN A 2 37.80 -24.39 -35.13
CA GLN A 2 37.07 -25.56 -34.62
C GLN A 2 37.14 -25.72 -33.07
N LEU A 3 36.07 -25.28 -32.42
CA LEU A 3 35.48 -25.85 -31.20
C LEU A 3 34.44 -24.86 -30.60
N PHE A 4 33.41 -24.53 -31.38
CA PHE A 4 32.18 -23.91 -30.84
C PHE A 4 31.00 -24.38 -31.68
N GLY A 5 30.44 -25.53 -31.34
CA GLY A 5 29.32 -26.03 -32.14
C GLY A 5 28.71 -27.33 -31.64
N VAL A 6 28.51 -27.50 -30.35
CA VAL A 6 27.62 -28.57 -29.83
C VAL A 6 27.25 -28.20 -28.39
N ARG A 7 26.12 -27.61 -28.17
CA ARG A 7 25.37 -27.63 -26.87
C ARG A 7 24.10 -26.75 -26.88
N PHE A 8 23.42 -26.64 -28.02
CA PHE A 8 22.14 -25.92 -28.09
C PHE A 8 20.98 -26.79 -28.58
N ARG A 9 21.03 -28.12 -28.44
CA ARG A 9 19.99 -29.04 -28.91
C ARG A 9 19.35 -29.95 -27.85
N ILE A 10 19.50 -29.69 -26.54
CA ILE A 10 18.90 -30.53 -25.48
C ILE A 10 17.80 -29.80 -24.69
N LEU A 11 17.42 -28.58 -25.03
CA LEU A 11 16.36 -27.85 -24.31
C LEU A 11 15.01 -27.81 -25.04
N ALA A 12 14.80 -28.62 -26.07
CA ALA A 12 13.58 -28.60 -26.89
C ALA A 12 12.71 -29.89 -26.84
N LEU A 13 12.97 -30.80 -25.92
CA LEU A 13 12.26 -32.13 -25.95
C LEU A 13 11.59 -32.53 -24.63
N LEU A 14 11.14 -31.60 -23.80
CA LEU A 14 10.40 -31.92 -22.57
C LEU A 14 9.09 -31.10 -22.41
N LEU A 15 8.42 -30.82 -23.54
CA LEU A 15 7.16 -30.02 -23.53
C LEU A 15 5.99 -30.76 -24.20
N ALA A 16 5.80 -32.05 -23.90
CA ALA A 16 4.60 -32.73 -24.30
C ALA A 16 4.11 -33.70 -23.23
N THR A 17 3.57 -33.13 -22.13
CA THR A 17 2.63 -33.87 -21.29
C THR A 17 1.33 -33.09 -21.24
N ILE A 18 0.32 -33.65 -21.88
CA ILE A 18 -1.06 -33.22 -21.94
C ILE A 18 -1.59 -33.17 -20.49
N ALA A 19 -1.78 -31.96 -19.97
CA ALA A 19 -2.57 -31.77 -18.75
C ALA A 19 -4.06 -31.91 -19.12
N PRO A 20 -4.88 -32.64 -18.33
CA PRO A 20 -6.31 -32.66 -18.55
C PRO A 20 -6.86 -31.22 -18.37
N ALA A 21 -7.53 -30.72 -19.40
CA ALA A 21 -8.36 -29.55 -19.28
C ALA A 21 -9.42 -29.88 -18.22
N PHE A 22 -9.36 -29.22 -17.07
CA PHE A 22 -10.50 -29.16 -16.19
C PHE A 22 -11.62 -28.45 -16.95
N ALA A 23 -12.51 -29.24 -17.54
CA ALA A 23 -13.77 -28.73 -18.02
C ALA A 23 -14.50 -28.16 -16.79
N GLN A 24 -14.50 -26.87 -16.65
CA GLN A 24 -15.41 -26.18 -15.72
C GLN A 24 -16.82 -26.70 -16.10
N ARG A 25 -17.41 -27.52 -15.24
CA ARG A 25 -18.84 -27.78 -15.31
C ARG A 25 -19.51 -26.40 -15.26
N VAL A 26 -20.13 -26.02 -16.36
CA VAL A 26 -21.03 -24.87 -16.41
C VAL A 26 -22.22 -25.25 -15.54
N VAL A 27 -22.11 -25.07 -14.25
CA VAL A 27 -23.23 -25.13 -13.31
C VAL A 27 -24.14 -23.99 -13.71
N GLY A 28 -25.41 -24.26 -13.94
CA GLY A 28 -26.40 -23.27 -14.37
C GLY A 28 -26.42 -22.13 -13.33
N ARG A 29 -25.77 -21.01 -13.66
CA ARG A 29 -25.76 -19.82 -12.80
C ARG A 29 -27.16 -19.23 -12.78
N THR A 30 -27.67 -18.94 -11.59
CA THR A 30 -28.89 -18.16 -11.43
C THR A 30 -28.55 -16.87 -10.67
N ALA A 31 -29.31 -15.81 -10.93
CA ALA A 31 -29.18 -14.59 -10.16
C ALA A 31 -29.92 -14.75 -8.82
N CYS A 32 -29.39 -14.13 -7.77
CA CYS A 32 -30.06 -14.05 -6.48
C CYS A 32 -31.20 -13.04 -6.54
N ASN A 33 -32.45 -13.53 -6.59
CA ASN A 33 -33.66 -12.70 -6.71
C ASN A 33 -34.57 -12.80 -5.47
N GLY A 34 -34.01 -13.15 -4.31
CA GLY A 34 -34.75 -13.28 -3.05
C GLY A 34 -35.01 -14.70 -2.58
N GLU A 35 -34.44 -15.70 -3.26
CA GLU A 35 -34.46 -17.10 -2.84
C GLU A 35 -33.76 -17.26 -1.48
N ILE A 36 -34.12 -18.30 -0.73
CA ILE A 36 -33.47 -18.61 0.55
C ILE A 36 -32.17 -19.37 0.29
N VAL A 37 -31.10 -18.96 0.93
CA VAL A 37 -29.82 -19.68 0.88
C VAL A 37 -29.93 -20.98 1.67
N SER A 38 -29.87 -22.12 0.97
CA SER A 38 -29.94 -23.45 1.57
C SER A 38 -28.63 -23.91 2.19
N GLY A 39 -27.50 -23.45 1.64
CA GLY A 39 -26.15 -23.81 2.05
C GLY A 39 -25.09 -22.99 1.34
N ILE A 40 -23.88 -23.03 1.89
CA ILE A 40 -22.70 -22.41 1.29
C ILE A 40 -21.61 -23.48 1.16
N ASP A 41 -21.15 -23.73 -0.04
CA ASP A 41 -20.05 -24.64 -0.35
C ASP A 41 -18.83 -23.81 -0.74
N ILE A 42 -17.72 -23.99 -0.02
CA ILE A 42 -16.48 -23.24 -0.23
C ILE A 42 -15.43 -24.19 -0.81
N HIS A 43 -14.82 -23.77 -1.90
CA HIS A 43 -13.73 -24.48 -2.55
C HIS A 43 -12.53 -23.54 -2.69
N SER A 44 -11.51 -23.75 -1.88
CA SER A 44 -10.24 -23.03 -1.95
C SER A 44 -9.21 -23.87 -2.70
N HIS A 45 -8.62 -23.28 -3.73
CA HIS A 45 -7.65 -23.91 -4.59
C HIS A 45 -6.27 -23.25 -4.45
N PRO A 46 -5.19 -24.05 -4.41
CA PRO A 46 -3.85 -23.50 -4.43
C PRO A 46 -3.56 -22.81 -5.77
N PRO A 47 -2.57 -21.90 -5.82
CA PRO A 47 -2.16 -21.25 -7.05
C PRO A 47 -1.76 -22.30 -8.11
N GLY A 48 -2.33 -22.21 -9.31
CA GLY A 48 -2.35 -23.26 -10.34
C GLY A 48 -1.02 -23.54 -11.08
N ALA A 49 0.13 -23.16 -10.54
CA ALA A 49 1.44 -23.32 -11.21
C ALA A 49 2.28 -24.44 -10.58
N THR A 50 2.13 -25.67 -11.08
CA THR A 50 2.87 -26.86 -10.60
C THR A 50 4.41 -26.68 -10.60
N PHE A 51 4.98 -25.90 -11.51
CA PHE A 51 6.44 -25.65 -11.54
C PHE A 51 6.86 -24.73 -10.37
N VAL A 52 6.13 -23.66 -10.15
CA VAL A 52 6.38 -22.72 -9.03
C VAL A 52 6.09 -23.45 -7.71
N GLN A 53 5.02 -24.25 -7.67
CA GLN A 53 4.70 -25.10 -6.54
C GLN A 53 5.83 -26.09 -6.23
N ASN A 54 6.43 -26.74 -7.24
CA ASN A 54 7.55 -27.65 -7.06
C ASN A 54 8.85 -26.94 -6.68
N ALA A 55 9.14 -25.78 -7.26
CA ALA A 55 10.30 -24.95 -6.88
C ALA A 55 10.14 -24.41 -5.45
N TRP A 56 8.96 -23.95 -5.09
CA TRP A 56 8.64 -23.51 -3.73
C TRP A 56 8.53 -24.67 -2.74
N THR A 57 8.06 -25.84 -3.17
CA THR A 57 8.09 -27.04 -2.33
C THR A 57 9.54 -27.39 -1.97
N ALA A 58 10.47 -27.24 -2.89
CA ALA A 58 11.89 -27.47 -2.62
C ALA A 58 12.48 -26.41 -1.65
N VAL A 59 12.18 -25.13 -1.88
CA VAL A 59 12.57 -24.03 -0.98
C VAL A 59 11.78 -24.09 0.33
N GLY A 60 10.50 -24.39 0.27
CA GLY A 60 9.60 -24.54 1.40
C GLY A 60 9.94 -25.76 2.28
N HIS A 61 10.37 -26.87 1.70
CA HIS A 61 10.93 -28.00 2.45
C HIS A 61 12.19 -27.61 3.23
N PHE A 62 13.03 -26.76 2.62
CA PHE A 62 14.22 -26.24 3.29
C PHE A 62 13.88 -25.22 4.38
N ALA A 63 12.82 -24.40 4.17
CA ALA A 63 12.37 -23.36 5.09
C ALA A 63 11.19 -23.79 6.00
N GLY A 64 10.61 -24.99 5.79
CA GLY A 64 9.43 -25.46 6.53
C GLY A 64 8.14 -24.70 6.20
N ILE A 65 8.08 -24.00 5.07
CA ILE A 65 6.91 -23.21 4.65
C ILE A 65 6.16 -23.96 3.56
N TYR A 66 4.93 -24.39 3.87
CA TYR A 66 4.03 -25.05 2.92
C TYR A 66 2.86 -24.13 2.57
N HIS A 67 2.44 -24.17 1.29
CA HIS A 67 1.19 -23.53 0.93
C HIS A 67 0.02 -24.36 1.47
N VAL A 68 -0.76 -23.76 2.35
CA VAL A 68 -2.02 -24.32 2.84
C VAL A 68 -3.15 -23.47 2.26
N PRO A 69 -4.16 -24.09 1.60
CA PRO A 69 -5.31 -23.34 1.08
C PRO A 69 -5.99 -22.49 2.16
N THR A 70 -6.51 -21.34 1.75
CA THR A 70 -7.23 -20.44 2.65
C THR A 70 -8.39 -21.18 3.30
N ARG A 71 -8.46 -21.12 4.63
CA ARG A 71 -9.47 -21.85 5.42
C ARG A 71 -10.85 -21.24 5.24
N ASP A 72 -11.88 -22.08 5.25
CA ASP A 72 -13.28 -21.67 5.11
C ASP A 72 -13.70 -20.56 6.09
N GLY A 73 -13.20 -20.60 7.33
CA GLY A 73 -13.49 -19.58 8.34
C GLY A 73 -13.01 -18.18 7.96
N VAL A 74 -11.88 -18.08 7.23
CA VAL A 74 -11.36 -16.81 6.71
C VAL A 74 -12.22 -16.32 5.56
N ILE A 75 -12.59 -17.22 4.63
CA ILE A 75 -13.44 -16.89 3.49
C ILE A 75 -14.82 -16.43 3.97
N ASN A 76 -15.42 -17.18 4.91
CA ASN A 76 -16.72 -16.84 5.50
C ASN A 76 -16.77 -15.46 6.16
N ALA A 77 -15.65 -14.98 6.74
CA ALA A 77 -15.58 -13.65 7.35
C ALA A 77 -15.89 -12.50 6.37
N TYR A 78 -15.74 -12.74 5.07
CA TYR A 78 -15.97 -11.75 4.00
C TYR A 78 -17.24 -12.00 3.18
N LEU A 79 -18.02 -13.02 3.51
CA LEU A 79 -19.30 -13.27 2.84
C LEU A 79 -20.42 -12.43 3.49
N LEU A 80 -21.23 -11.78 2.67
CA LEU A 80 -22.45 -11.09 3.09
C LEU A 80 -23.70 -11.99 2.96
N VAL A 81 -23.58 -13.10 2.22
CA VAL A 81 -24.62 -14.10 2.09
C VAL A 81 -24.60 -15.05 3.28
N GLU A 82 -25.76 -15.33 3.87
CA GLU A 82 -25.87 -16.19 5.06
C GLU A 82 -26.93 -17.28 4.84
N VAL A 83 -26.65 -18.48 5.35
CA VAL A 83 -27.59 -19.61 5.29
C VAL A 83 -28.90 -19.25 6.01
N GLY A 84 -30.03 -19.58 5.40
CA GLY A 84 -31.38 -19.28 5.92
C GLY A 84 -31.87 -17.86 5.64
N LYS A 85 -31.01 -16.96 5.13
CA LYS A 85 -31.41 -15.61 4.72
C LYS A 85 -31.74 -15.54 3.22
N ARG A 86 -32.37 -14.43 2.83
CA ARG A 86 -32.67 -14.15 1.42
C ARG A 86 -31.38 -13.77 0.69
N CYS A 87 -31.13 -14.41 -0.46
CA CYS A 87 -30.05 -14.04 -1.35
C CYS A 87 -30.43 -12.81 -2.16
N THR A 88 -29.56 -11.79 -2.17
CA THR A 88 -29.66 -10.66 -3.08
C THR A 88 -28.46 -10.63 -4.01
N GLU A 89 -28.66 -10.19 -5.25
CA GLU A 89 -27.55 -10.08 -6.22
C GLU A 89 -26.50 -9.07 -5.76
N PHE A 90 -26.89 -8.09 -4.95
CA PHE A 90 -25.96 -7.17 -4.31
C PHE A 90 -25.04 -7.90 -3.32
N ASP A 91 -25.60 -8.65 -2.36
CA ASP A 91 -24.81 -9.36 -1.36
C ASP A 91 -23.87 -10.39 -1.98
N ARG A 92 -24.33 -11.06 -3.04
CA ARG A 92 -23.53 -12.02 -3.81
C ARG A 92 -22.32 -11.34 -4.47
N ARG A 93 -22.53 -10.26 -5.23
CA ARG A 93 -21.48 -9.53 -5.93
C ARG A 93 -20.53 -8.84 -4.97
N GLU A 94 -21.05 -8.30 -3.90
CA GLU A 94 -20.25 -7.61 -2.89
C GLU A 94 -19.38 -8.61 -2.11
N SER A 95 -19.90 -9.82 -1.80
CA SER A 95 -19.08 -10.92 -1.26
C SER A 95 -17.93 -11.28 -2.19
N GLU A 96 -18.20 -11.39 -3.48
CA GLU A 96 -17.18 -11.67 -4.50
C GLU A 96 -16.12 -10.57 -4.54
N ARG A 97 -16.53 -9.29 -4.49
CA ARG A 97 -15.61 -8.14 -4.44
C ARG A 97 -14.77 -8.13 -3.16
N LEU A 98 -15.38 -8.37 -1.99
CA LEU A 98 -14.68 -8.42 -0.71
C LEU A 98 -13.63 -9.52 -0.67
N LEU A 99 -13.93 -10.68 -1.22
CA LEU A 99 -12.96 -11.77 -1.34
C LEU A 99 -11.83 -11.40 -2.29
N ARG A 100 -12.15 -10.83 -3.48
CA ARG A 100 -11.12 -10.36 -4.40
C ARG A 100 -10.27 -9.24 -3.83
N ALA A 101 -10.78 -8.46 -2.88
CA ALA A 101 -10.02 -7.42 -2.20
C ALA A 101 -8.98 -7.96 -1.21
N GLN A 102 -9.03 -9.25 -0.83
CA GLN A 102 -8.04 -9.82 0.08
C GLN A 102 -6.70 -10.05 -0.63
N ARG A 103 -5.59 -9.70 0.04
CA ARG A 103 -4.22 -9.75 -0.52
C ARG A 103 -3.81 -11.18 -0.90
N PHE A 104 -4.23 -12.17 -0.13
CA PHE A 104 -3.90 -13.57 -0.30
C PHE A 104 -4.82 -14.34 -1.27
N ILE A 105 -5.77 -13.67 -1.94
CA ILE A 105 -6.71 -14.25 -2.90
C ILE A 105 -6.42 -13.68 -4.29
N ALA A 106 -5.97 -14.53 -5.21
CA ALA A 106 -5.72 -14.17 -6.60
C ALA A 106 -7.03 -13.96 -7.38
N SER A 107 -8.01 -14.84 -7.15
CA SER A 107 -9.33 -14.69 -7.76
C SER A 107 -10.42 -15.31 -6.89
N ALA A 108 -11.62 -14.76 -6.95
CA ALA A 108 -12.79 -15.30 -6.29
C ALA A 108 -14.02 -15.18 -7.18
N THR A 109 -14.89 -16.19 -7.13
CA THR A 109 -16.24 -16.14 -7.70
C THR A 109 -17.24 -16.66 -6.69
N VAL A 110 -18.38 -15.99 -6.61
CA VAL A 110 -19.52 -16.39 -5.77
C VAL A 110 -20.70 -16.64 -6.69
N ASN A 111 -21.14 -17.88 -6.80
CA ASN A 111 -22.20 -18.29 -7.70
C ASN A 111 -23.40 -18.79 -6.91
N ALA A 112 -24.60 -18.40 -7.33
CA ALA A 112 -25.83 -18.99 -6.85
C ALA A 112 -26.27 -20.11 -7.80
N VAL A 113 -26.64 -21.26 -7.24
CA VAL A 113 -27.08 -22.45 -7.97
C VAL A 113 -28.45 -22.85 -7.43
N PRO A 114 -29.43 -23.15 -8.27
CA PRO A 114 -30.75 -23.62 -7.79
C PRO A 114 -30.62 -24.88 -6.92
N ASP A 115 -31.28 -24.90 -5.76
CA ASP A 115 -31.26 -26.01 -4.80
C ASP A 115 -32.68 -26.32 -4.29
N GLY A 116 -33.59 -26.57 -5.22
CA GLY A 116 -35.00 -26.82 -4.95
C GLY A 116 -35.89 -25.59 -5.18
N ALA A 117 -37.17 -25.72 -4.85
CA ALA A 117 -38.17 -24.66 -5.07
C ALA A 117 -37.94 -23.48 -4.14
N GLY A 118 -37.55 -22.32 -4.69
CA GLY A 118 -37.34 -21.08 -3.94
C GLY A 118 -36.08 -21.06 -3.10
N GLN A 119 -35.15 -22.00 -3.34
CA GLN A 119 -33.86 -22.07 -2.64
C GLN A 119 -32.70 -22.01 -3.62
N VAL A 120 -31.58 -21.46 -3.13
CA VAL A 120 -30.30 -21.42 -3.84
C VAL A 120 -29.18 -21.88 -2.92
N ARG A 121 -28.22 -22.59 -3.47
CA ARG A 121 -26.95 -22.91 -2.84
C ARG A 121 -25.88 -21.97 -3.36
N ILE A 122 -25.11 -21.42 -2.44
CA ILE A 122 -23.98 -20.54 -2.79
C ILE A 122 -22.73 -21.38 -2.94
N VAL A 123 -22.09 -21.29 -4.10
CA VAL A 123 -20.81 -21.95 -4.40
C VAL A 123 -19.75 -20.87 -4.52
N VAL A 124 -18.79 -20.90 -3.59
CA VAL A 124 -17.67 -19.98 -3.51
C VAL A 124 -16.42 -20.69 -4.00
N GLU A 125 -15.87 -20.22 -5.11
CA GLU A 125 -14.61 -20.71 -5.66
C GLU A 125 -13.53 -19.65 -5.45
N VAL A 126 -12.46 -20.00 -4.74
CA VAL A 126 -11.34 -19.12 -4.44
C VAL A 126 -10.06 -19.74 -4.96
N ILE A 127 -9.24 -18.95 -5.61
CA ILE A 127 -7.86 -19.31 -5.96
C ILE A 127 -6.95 -18.43 -5.13
N ASP A 128 -6.11 -19.06 -4.31
CA ASP A 128 -5.15 -18.34 -3.50
C ASP A 128 -4.07 -17.67 -4.35
N ASP A 129 -3.53 -16.57 -3.89
CA ASP A 129 -2.34 -15.96 -4.46
C ASP A 129 -1.07 -16.69 -3.98
N LEU A 130 0.06 -16.42 -4.61
CA LEU A 130 1.34 -16.92 -4.12
C LEU A 130 1.64 -16.25 -2.78
N ALA A 131 1.70 -17.06 -1.73
CA ALA A 131 1.92 -16.57 -0.38
C ALA A 131 3.27 -15.87 -0.13
N PRO A 132 4.41 -16.27 -0.77
CA PRO A 132 5.70 -15.66 -0.46
C PRO A 132 5.81 -14.19 -0.87
N ILE A 133 6.29 -13.38 0.05
CA ILE A 133 6.68 -12.00 -0.16
C ILE A 133 8.20 -11.98 -0.28
N VAL A 134 8.69 -11.40 -1.36
CA VAL A 134 10.13 -11.23 -1.58
C VAL A 134 10.37 -9.83 -2.14
N GLY A 135 11.24 -9.08 -1.50
CA GLY A 135 11.65 -7.76 -1.95
C GLY A 135 13.12 -7.53 -1.64
N GLY A 136 13.70 -6.54 -2.29
CA GLY A 136 15.06 -6.14 -2.01
C GLY A 136 15.54 -5.05 -2.97
N SER A 137 16.55 -4.33 -2.55
CA SER A 137 17.18 -3.30 -3.35
C SER A 137 18.69 -3.46 -3.38
N PHE A 138 19.28 -3.07 -4.51
CA PHE A 138 20.70 -3.06 -4.73
C PHE A 138 21.13 -1.66 -5.17
N GLY A 139 22.00 -1.05 -4.42
CA GLY A 139 22.59 0.24 -4.75
C GLY A 139 24.11 0.15 -4.75
N SER A 140 24.75 0.77 -5.75
CA SER A 140 26.24 0.82 -5.85
C SER A 140 26.94 -0.55 -5.80
N GLY A 141 26.27 -1.62 -6.28
CA GLY A 141 26.83 -2.98 -6.32
C GLY A 141 26.69 -3.78 -5.02
N THR A 142 25.98 -3.26 -4.03
CA THR A 142 25.70 -3.96 -2.76
C THR A 142 24.20 -4.04 -2.50
N MET A 143 23.76 -5.13 -1.85
CA MET A 143 22.38 -5.24 -1.35
C MET A 143 22.18 -4.24 -0.22
N THR A 144 21.16 -3.40 -0.33
CA THR A 144 20.83 -2.38 0.68
C THR A 144 19.66 -2.78 1.54
N SER A 145 18.71 -3.55 1.01
CA SER A 145 17.61 -4.09 1.80
C SER A 145 17.15 -5.45 1.28
N ILE A 146 16.53 -6.22 2.17
CA ILE A 146 15.84 -7.48 1.87
C ILE A 146 14.55 -7.52 2.66
N LEU A 147 13.48 -7.99 2.02
CA LEU A 147 12.18 -8.26 2.62
C LEU A 147 11.78 -9.70 2.28
N LEU A 148 11.41 -10.46 3.28
CA LEU A 148 10.94 -11.83 3.14
C LEU A 148 9.66 -12.00 3.96
N GLY A 149 8.71 -12.78 3.45
CA GLY A 149 7.48 -13.00 4.19
C GLY A 149 6.52 -13.97 3.51
N THR A 150 5.34 -14.06 4.11
CA THR A 150 4.22 -14.84 3.59
C THR A 150 2.90 -14.14 3.90
N GLU A 151 1.95 -14.15 2.97
CA GLU A 151 0.65 -13.47 3.15
C GLU A 151 -0.45 -14.34 3.74
N ASN A 152 -0.30 -15.63 3.75
CA ASN A 152 -1.35 -16.54 4.19
C ASN A 152 -0.78 -17.70 5.00
N LEU A 153 -0.16 -17.38 6.11
CA LEU A 153 0.44 -18.40 6.99
C LEU A 153 -0.62 -19.41 7.42
N ASP A 154 -0.40 -20.67 7.09
CA ASP A 154 -1.27 -21.81 7.45
C ASP A 154 -2.74 -21.63 6.97
N GLY A 155 -2.97 -20.89 5.88
CA GLY A 155 -4.30 -20.63 5.34
C GLY A 155 -5.20 -19.75 6.22
N ARG A 156 -4.64 -19.06 7.21
CA ARG A 156 -5.39 -18.31 8.23
C ARG A 156 -5.58 -16.83 7.91
N GLY A 157 -5.15 -16.36 6.73
CA GLY A 157 -5.14 -14.94 6.39
C GLY A 157 -4.17 -14.14 7.25
N ILE A 158 -3.06 -14.78 7.67
CA ILE A 158 -2.01 -14.13 8.47
C ILE A 158 -0.84 -13.81 7.56
N THR A 159 -0.51 -12.53 7.44
CA THR A 159 0.72 -12.04 6.82
C THR A 159 1.81 -11.96 7.87
N VAL A 160 2.98 -12.48 7.55
CA VAL A 160 4.20 -12.33 8.36
C VAL A 160 5.29 -11.83 7.43
N GLU A 161 5.91 -10.73 7.80
CA GLU A 161 7.01 -10.12 7.06
C GLU A 161 8.23 -9.95 7.97
N VAL A 162 9.42 -10.16 7.44
CA VAL A 162 10.68 -9.83 8.09
C VAL A 162 11.54 -9.06 7.11
N SER A 163 12.14 -7.98 7.57
CA SER A 163 13.01 -7.15 6.79
C SER A 163 14.40 -7.06 7.39
N GLY A 164 15.39 -6.85 6.52
CA GLY A 164 16.74 -6.51 6.92
C GLY A 164 17.26 -5.42 6.01
N GLU A 165 17.93 -4.43 6.56
CA GLU A 165 18.59 -3.39 5.77
C GLU A 165 20.02 -3.20 6.21
N ARG A 166 20.86 -2.87 5.24
CA ARG A 166 22.24 -2.55 5.53
C ARG A 166 22.30 -1.16 6.18
N GLY A 167 22.71 -1.14 7.42
CA GLY A 167 22.91 0.09 8.16
C GLY A 167 24.22 0.76 7.85
N PHE A 168 24.43 1.84 8.56
CA PHE A 168 25.75 2.45 8.72
C PHE A 168 26.67 1.49 9.48
N GLY A 169 27.97 1.71 9.42
CA GLY A 169 28.98 0.75 9.87
C GLY A 169 28.81 0.19 11.29
N TYR A 170 28.06 0.87 12.16
CA TYR A 170 27.84 0.46 13.55
C TYR A 170 26.54 -0.28 13.82
N ARG A 171 25.55 -0.23 12.92
CA ARG A 171 24.23 -0.84 13.12
C ARG A 171 23.58 -1.30 11.81
N THR A 172 23.00 -2.49 11.83
CA THR A 172 22.18 -3.06 10.75
C THR A 172 20.73 -3.04 11.19
N GLY A 173 19.81 -2.75 10.28
CA GLY A 173 18.38 -2.74 10.55
C GLY A 173 17.73 -4.12 10.43
N PHE A 174 16.74 -4.36 11.27
CA PHE A 174 15.87 -5.54 11.22
C PHE A 174 14.45 -5.12 11.55
N GLY A 175 13.48 -5.68 10.86
CA GLY A 175 12.06 -5.44 11.13
C GLY A 175 11.23 -6.69 11.01
N GLY A 176 10.03 -6.65 11.57
CA GLY A 176 9.06 -7.70 11.41
C GLY A 176 7.64 -7.21 11.66
N ASP A 177 6.71 -7.70 10.85
CA ASP A 177 5.29 -7.40 10.90
C ASP A 177 4.46 -8.67 10.89
N VAL A 178 3.40 -8.67 11.68
CA VAL A 178 2.35 -9.69 11.66
C VAL A 178 1.02 -9.00 11.49
N ILE A 179 0.26 -9.37 10.46
CA ILE A 179 -1.07 -8.84 10.19
C ILE A 179 -2.02 -10.01 10.03
N GLN A 180 -3.08 -10.05 10.81
CA GLN A 180 -4.16 -11.03 10.68
C GLN A 180 -5.40 -10.37 10.10
N TYR A 181 -5.82 -10.84 8.93
CA TYR A 181 -7.07 -10.48 8.28
C TYR A 181 -8.16 -11.50 8.62
N GLY A 182 -9.40 -11.03 8.79
CA GLY A 182 -10.50 -11.92 9.17
C GLY A 182 -10.37 -12.45 10.60
N ALA A 183 -9.79 -11.68 11.52
CA ALA A 183 -9.55 -12.07 12.89
C ALA A 183 -10.86 -12.46 13.60
N PHE A 184 -10.82 -13.54 14.37
CA PHE A 184 -11.96 -14.08 15.14
C PHE A 184 -13.19 -14.45 14.29
N GLY A 185 -13.01 -14.77 13.00
CA GLY A 185 -14.11 -15.09 12.08
C GLY A 185 -14.96 -13.90 11.65
N HIS A 186 -14.45 -12.69 11.86
CA HIS A 186 -15.05 -11.41 11.44
C HIS A 186 -14.07 -10.63 10.58
N PRO A 187 -14.51 -9.67 9.78
CA PRO A 187 -13.63 -8.86 8.94
C PRO A 187 -12.85 -7.81 9.78
N PHE A 188 -12.21 -8.27 10.85
CA PHE A 188 -11.32 -7.48 11.69
C PHE A 188 -9.88 -7.62 11.19
N THR A 189 -9.12 -6.54 11.32
CA THR A 189 -7.67 -6.54 11.11
C THR A 189 -6.98 -6.36 12.44
N LEU A 190 -6.02 -7.25 12.73
CA LEU A 190 -5.11 -7.14 13.86
C LEU A 190 -3.70 -7.08 13.31
N ALA A 191 -2.95 -6.01 13.61
CA ALA A 191 -1.59 -5.85 13.16
C ALA A 191 -0.67 -5.50 14.33
N ALA A 192 0.53 -6.06 14.32
CA ALA A 192 1.61 -5.71 15.22
C ALA A 192 2.93 -5.80 14.47
N GLY A 193 3.82 -4.84 14.71
CA GLY A 193 5.13 -4.83 14.08
C GLY A 193 6.13 -4.02 14.87
N GLY A 194 7.39 -4.30 14.60
CA GLY A 194 8.49 -3.57 15.19
C GLY A 194 9.71 -3.62 14.30
N GLU A 195 10.51 -2.58 14.40
CA GLU A 195 11.73 -2.48 13.62
C GLU A 195 12.84 -1.81 14.42
N LEU A 196 14.03 -2.31 14.19
CA LEU A 196 15.28 -1.73 14.65
C LEU A 196 15.99 -1.21 13.40
N HIS A 197 16.00 0.09 13.20
CA HIS A 197 16.71 0.69 12.07
C HIS A 197 18.15 1.06 12.43
N PRO A 198 19.00 1.33 11.44
CA PRO A 198 20.27 1.98 11.69
C PRO A 198 20.12 3.30 12.44
N GLN A 199 19.04 4.01 12.21
CA GLN A 199 18.77 5.33 12.78
C GLN A 199 17.84 5.31 13.98
N GLY A 200 17.20 4.19 14.34
CA GLY A 200 16.26 4.17 15.47
C GLY A 200 15.48 2.89 15.63
N ASP A 201 14.35 3.00 16.28
CA ASP A 201 13.46 1.90 16.62
C ASP A 201 12.01 2.33 16.42
N ALA A 202 11.15 1.41 16.00
CA ALA A 202 9.72 1.64 15.96
C ALA A 202 8.94 0.42 16.46
N LEU A 203 7.80 0.69 17.07
CA LEU A 203 6.82 -0.32 17.45
C LEU A 203 5.44 0.14 17.03
N ARG A 204 4.60 -0.74 16.48
CA ARG A 204 3.25 -0.42 16.04
C ARG A 204 2.26 -1.52 16.39
N PHE A 205 1.06 -1.08 16.70
CA PHE A 205 -0.09 -1.95 16.97
C PHE A 205 -1.34 -1.35 16.33
N GLU A 206 -2.17 -2.18 15.72
CA GLU A 206 -3.47 -1.80 15.19
C GLU A 206 -4.49 -2.91 15.45
N PHE A 207 -5.70 -2.52 15.84
CA PHE A 207 -6.89 -3.37 15.84
C PHE A 207 -8.04 -2.58 15.24
N SER A 208 -8.58 -3.07 14.14
CA SER A 208 -9.59 -2.31 13.40
C SER A 208 -10.68 -3.18 12.80
N LYS A 209 -11.82 -2.55 12.56
CA LYS A 209 -12.93 -3.01 11.73
C LYS A 209 -13.22 -1.90 10.73
N PRO A 210 -12.50 -1.87 9.60
CA PRO A 210 -12.73 -0.84 8.59
C PRO A 210 -14.12 -1.02 7.97
N PHE A 211 -14.65 0.05 7.39
CA PHE A 211 -15.86 -0.04 6.59
C PHE A 211 -15.54 -0.66 5.23
N LEU A 212 -15.73 -1.92 5.04
CA LEU A 212 -15.44 -2.66 3.80
C LEU A 212 -16.58 -2.58 2.77
N THR A 213 -17.79 -2.32 3.23
CA THR A 213 -18.98 -2.31 2.39
C THR A 213 -19.99 -1.26 2.86
N ASP A 214 -20.80 -0.76 1.92
CA ASP A 214 -21.88 0.19 2.18
C ASP A 214 -23.01 -0.39 3.06
N MET A 215 -23.00 -1.71 3.27
CA MET A 215 -23.98 -2.38 4.15
C MET A 215 -23.57 -2.39 5.62
N GLN A 216 -22.30 -2.22 5.90
CA GLN A 216 -21.76 -2.31 7.25
C GLN A 216 -22.26 -1.14 8.13
N PRO A 217 -22.83 -1.41 9.32
CA PRO A 217 -23.44 -0.36 10.14
C PRO A 217 -22.42 0.47 10.92
N ASN A 218 -21.29 -0.12 11.28
CA ASN A 218 -20.27 0.54 12.11
C ASN A 218 -18.86 0.04 11.76
N GLY A 219 -17.87 0.85 12.14
CA GLY A 219 -16.47 0.53 12.10
C GLY A 219 -15.75 1.13 13.30
N PHE A 220 -14.59 0.60 13.64
CA PHE A 220 -13.73 1.13 14.69
C PHE A 220 -12.25 0.97 14.33
N HIS A 221 -11.42 1.77 14.97
CA HIS A 221 -9.98 1.70 14.91
C HIS A 221 -9.37 1.96 16.28
N VAL A 222 -8.37 1.18 16.63
CA VAL A 222 -7.49 1.40 17.80
C VAL A 222 -6.07 1.23 17.30
N GLY A 223 -5.25 2.25 17.48
CA GLY A 223 -3.86 2.26 17.04
C GLY A 223 -2.93 2.79 18.13
N ALA A 224 -1.69 2.30 18.13
CA ALA A 224 -0.60 2.83 18.93
C ALA A 224 0.71 2.65 18.17
N THR A 225 1.54 3.69 18.18
CA THR A 225 2.86 3.67 17.56
C THR A 225 3.85 4.37 18.48
N GLU A 226 4.99 3.74 18.68
CA GLU A 226 6.15 4.34 19.33
C GLU A 226 7.27 4.36 18.29
N LEU A 227 7.89 5.52 18.13
CA LEU A 227 9.00 5.77 17.22
C LEU A 227 10.09 6.52 17.96
N ASN A 228 11.31 6.02 17.88
CA ASN A 228 12.50 6.72 18.34
C ASN A 228 13.53 6.69 17.22
N ASN A 229 13.59 7.75 16.44
CA ASN A 229 14.38 7.77 15.21
C ASN A 229 15.22 9.04 15.06
N TYR A 230 16.40 8.87 14.46
CA TYR A 230 17.23 9.96 13.98
C TYR A 230 16.85 10.29 12.54
N TYR A 231 16.21 11.43 12.33
CA TYR A 231 15.86 11.92 11.00
C TYR A 231 17.10 12.49 10.33
N ASP A 232 17.38 11.98 9.15
CA ASP A 232 18.44 12.45 8.27
C ASP A 232 18.06 13.82 7.68
N LEU A 233 18.94 14.79 7.82
CA LEU A 233 18.82 16.13 7.28
C LEU A 233 19.97 16.38 6.32
N THR A 234 19.71 16.21 5.05
CA THR A 234 20.66 16.47 3.98
C THR A 234 20.94 17.97 3.88
N ARG A 235 22.22 18.32 3.85
CA ARG A 235 22.70 19.71 3.73
C ARG A 235 23.29 20.00 2.36
N PRO A 236 23.12 21.21 1.82
CA PRO A 236 23.73 21.61 0.55
C PRO A 236 25.26 21.60 0.61
N ILE A 237 25.84 21.82 1.76
CA ILE A 237 27.29 21.89 2.01
C ILE A 237 27.61 21.17 3.32
N GLY A 238 28.59 20.28 3.29
CA GLY A 238 29.06 19.50 4.42
C GLY A 238 28.32 18.17 4.55
N ASP A 239 28.63 17.42 5.60
CA ASP A 239 28.02 16.12 5.87
C ASP A 239 26.58 16.27 6.37
N ASP A 240 25.76 15.28 6.08
CA ASP A 240 24.39 15.21 6.57
C ASP A 240 24.37 15.16 8.10
N VAL A 241 23.33 15.71 8.68
CA VAL A 241 23.14 15.75 10.14
C VAL A 241 21.84 15.07 10.51
N PHE A 242 21.81 14.55 11.71
CA PHE A 242 20.69 13.77 12.22
C PHE A 242 20.09 14.43 13.45
N LEU A 243 18.77 14.45 13.53
CA LEU A 243 18.08 14.95 14.72
C LEU A 243 17.16 13.86 15.28
N ASN A 244 17.39 13.50 16.54
CA ASN A 244 16.57 12.48 17.20
C ASN A 244 15.18 13.01 17.51
N VAL A 245 14.17 12.21 17.19
CA VAL A 245 12.76 12.42 17.53
C VAL A 245 12.21 11.17 18.18
N GLN A 246 11.69 11.31 19.37
CA GLN A 246 10.87 10.30 20.03
C GLN A 246 9.41 10.72 19.88
N ARG A 247 8.59 9.84 19.31
CA ARG A 247 7.17 10.10 19.07
C ARG A 247 6.36 8.90 19.55
N VAL A 248 5.43 9.15 20.45
CA VAL A 248 4.40 8.19 20.83
C VAL A 248 3.07 8.72 20.33
N SER A 249 2.35 7.93 19.58
CA SER A 249 1.01 8.28 19.11
C SER A 249 0.04 7.15 19.41
N TYR A 250 -1.20 7.48 19.75
CA TYR A 250 -2.28 6.54 19.94
C TYR A 250 -3.60 7.14 19.50
N ASP A 251 -4.50 6.30 19.08
CA ASP A 251 -5.84 6.73 18.69
C ASP A 251 -6.89 5.65 18.94
N VAL A 252 -8.12 6.12 19.18
CA VAL A 252 -9.32 5.30 19.27
C VAL A 252 -10.44 6.01 18.54
N GLY A 253 -10.96 5.37 17.50
CA GLY A 253 -12.03 5.92 16.67
C GLY A 253 -13.21 4.95 16.54
N PHE A 254 -14.41 5.50 16.48
CA PHE A 254 -15.61 4.75 16.21
C PHE A 254 -16.51 5.52 15.26
N GLY A 255 -17.01 4.85 14.22
CA GLY A 255 -17.90 5.42 13.22
C GLY A 255 -19.15 4.60 13.00
N VAL A 256 -20.21 5.29 12.63
CA VAL A 256 -21.48 4.69 12.24
C VAL A 256 -21.90 5.17 10.86
N ARG A 257 -22.57 4.31 10.13
CA ARG A 257 -23.26 4.70 8.91
C ARG A 257 -24.51 5.52 9.29
N ALA A 258 -24.40 6.86 9.14
CA ALA A 258 -25.43 7.80 9.53
C ALA A 258 -26.50 7.99 8.46
N LEU A 259 -26.14 7.81 7.17
CA LEU A 259 -27.03 8.04 6.04
C LEU A 259 -26.83 6.97 4.96
N ARG A 260 -27.94 6.53 4.35
CA ARG A 260 -27.94 5.72 3.14
C ARG A 260 -29.09 6.13 2.24
N LEU A 261 -28.77 6.74 1.12
CA LEU A 261 -29.73 7.09 0.08
C LEU A 261 -29.70 6.02 -1.02
N THR A 262 -30.57 5.02 -0.91
CA THR A 262 -30.57 3.84 -1.80
C THR A 262 -30.76 4.17 -3.28
N LYS A 263 -31.49 5.24 -3.60
CA LYS A 263 -31.72 5.66 -5.00
C LYS A 263 -30.49 6.28 -5.66
N SER A 264 -29.65 6.97 -4.90
CA SER A 264 -28.45 7.66 -5.39
C SER A 264 -27.15 6.92 -5.09
N GLY A 265 -27.21 5.80 -4.33
CA GLY A 265 -26.02 5.08 -3.88
C GLY A 265 -25.13 5.89 -2.93
N ILE A 266 -25.66 6.97 -2.34
CA ILE A 266 -24.89 7.81 -1.41
C ILE A 266 -24.95 7.21 -0.01
N VAL A 267 -23.78 7.05 0.59
CA VAL A 267 -23.60 6.63 1.98
C VAL A 267 -22.87 7.72 2.75
N GLY A 268 -23.38 8.04 3.94
CA GLY A 268 -22.75 8.97 4.87
C GLY A 268 -22.30 8.26 6.14
N VAL A 269 -21.11 8.57 6.59
CA VAL A 269 -20.53 8.09 7.85
C VAL A 269 -20.29 9.27 8.77
N LEU A 270 -20.55 9.05 10.05
CA LEU A 270 -20.24 9.99 11.11
C LEU A 270 -19.59 9.24 12.26
N GLY A 271 -18.61 9.86 12.92
CA GLY A 271 -17.94 9.21 14.03
C GLY A 271 -17.19 10.18 14.92
N ALA A 272 -16.60 9.61 15.97
CA ALA A 272 -15.77 10.32 16.92
C ALA A 272 -14.40 9.66 17.02
N LEU A 273 -13.38 10.47 17.31
CA LEU A 273 -12.00 10.08 17.42
C LEU A 273 -11.36 10.77 18.62
N LEU A 274 -10.67 9.98 19.43
CA LEU A 274 -9.73 10.44 20.44
C LEU A 274 -8.33 10.05 19.98
N MET A 275 -7.41 11.00 19.95
CA MET A 275 -6.01 10.75 19.59
C MET A 275 -5.07 11.49 20.51
N GLY A 276 -3.94 10.88 20.80
CA GLY A 276 -2.87 11.50 21.57
C GLY A 276 -1.53 11.41 20.84
N GLU A 277 -0.72 12.42 21.06
CA GLU A 277 0.61 12.53 20.47
C GLU A 277 1.56 13.15 21.50
N ASP A 278 2.68 12.45 21.74
CA ASP A 278 3.79 12.93 22.57
C ASP A 278 5.04 12.94 21.71
N VAL A 279 5.62 14.12 21.51
CA VAL A 279 6.78 14.33 20.62
C VAL A 279 7.89 15.02 21.40
N HIS A 280 9.04 14.37 21.45
CA HIS A 280 10.27 14.90 22.01
C HIS A 280 11.33 14.95 20.92
N THR A 281 11.75 16.14 20.55
CA THR A 281 12.83 16.35 19.59
C THR A 281 14.08 16.80 20.34
N ALA A 282 15.23 16.21 20.02
CA ALA A 282 16.50 16.63 20.58
C ALA A 282 16.76 18.10 20.28
N SER A 283 17.38 18.81 21.22
CA SER A 283 17.70 20.23 21.08
C SER A 283 18.90 20.49 20.17
N GLN A 284 19.68 19.47 19.85
CA GLN A 284 20.94 19.56 19.12
C GLN A 284 21.06 18.42 18.11
N ALA A 285 21.50 18.75 16.90
CA ALA A 285 21.79 17.76 15.86
C ALA A 285 23.10 17.01 16.14
N VAL A 286 23.24 15.85 15.49
CA VAL A 286 24.40 14.98 15.58
C VAL A 286 24.91 14.60 14.20
N PHE A 287 26.19 14.28 14.09
CA PHE A 287 26.74 13.53 12.96
C PHE A 287 26.69 12.04 13.25
N MET A 288 26.41 11.26 12.24
CA MET A 288 26.52 9.81 12.32
C MET A 288 27.93 9.37 11.90
N THR A 289 28.53 8.52 12.70
CA THR A 289 29.87 7.95 12.47
C THR A 289 29.81 6.43 12.49
N ASP A 290 30.88 5.77 12.11
CA ASP A 290 30.98 4.30 12.15
C ASP A 290 30.89 3.72 13.58
N THR A 291 31.00 4.54 14.60
CA THR A 291 30.96 4.14 16.02
C THR A 291 29.73 4.68 16.78
N GLY A 292 28.87 5.46 16.14
CA GLY A 292 27.67 6.04 16.73
C GLY A 292 27.48 7.51 16.38
N PHE A 293 26.80 8.25 17.24
CA PHE A 293 26.44 9.64 17.03
C PHE A 293 27.38 10.59 17.80
N VAL A 294 27.81 11.66 17.12
CA VAL A 294 28.64 12.72 17.69
C VAL A 294 27.94 14.06 17.53
N ALA A 295 27.96 14.91 18.56
CA ALA A 295 27.33 16.22 18.53
C ALA A 295 27.80 17.09 17.36
N ALA A 296 26.86 17.75 16.69
CA ALA A 296 27.07 18.70 15.59
C ALA A 296 26.64 20.12 16.04
N PRO A 297 27.47 20.85 16.82
CA PRO A 297 27.06 22.11 17.42
C PRO A 297 26.96 23.25 16.40
N GLY A 298 26.13 24.25 16.71
CA GLY A 298 26.07 25.52 16.00
C GLY A 298 25.24 25.53 14.72
N LEU A 299 24.33 24.57 14.57
CA LEU A 299 23.41 24.49 13.43
C LEU A 299 22.11 25.25 13.73
N THR A 300 22.12 26.56 13.58
CA THR A 300 21.00 27.45 13.93
C THR A 300 19.69 27.14 13.19
N GLU A 301 19.73 26.48 12.04
CA GLU A 301 18.54 26.07 11.30
C GLU A 301 17.80 24.90 11.95
N VAL A 302 18.48 24.15 12.82
CA VAL A 302 17.96 22.91 13.43
C VAL A 302 17.94 23.01 14.94
N ASP A 303 19.00 23.58 15.54
CA ASP A 303 19.17 23.68 16.98
C ASP A 303 18.01 24.46 17.61
N ASN A 304 17.28 23.84 18.56
CA ASN A 304 16.12 24.40 19.26
C ASN A 304 14.95 24.84 18.36
N ARG A 305 14.92 24.44 17.08
CA ARG A 305 13.83 24.76 16.16
C ARG A 305 12.53 24.05 16.56
N TYR A 306 12.63 22.80 16.94
CA TYR A 306 11.50 21.93 17.25
C TYR A 306 11.33 21.85 18.78
N LYS A 307 10.11 22.12 19.24
CA LYS A 307 9.79 22.09 20.67
C LYS A 307 9.02 20.83 21.01
N PRO A 308 9.34 20.18 22.14
CA PRO A 308 8.54 19.05 22.60
C PRO A 308 7.09 19.47 22.84
N PHE A 309 6.17 18.58 22.52
CA PHE A 309 4.76 18.78 22.84
C PHE A 309 4.09 17.43 23.17
N ASN A 310 3.11 17.51 24.06
CA ASN A 310 2.25 16.38 24.40
C ASN A 310 0.81 16.88 24.38
N VAL A 311 -0.04 16.23 23.57
CA VAL A 311 -1.40 16.70 23.32
C VAL A 311 -2.37 15.54 23.14
N VAL A 312 -3.57 15.69 23.68
CA VAL A 312 -4.72 14.82 23.40
C VAL A 312 -5.78 15.63 22.69
N ARG A 313 -6.30 15.10 21.61
CA ARG A 313 -7.37 15.71 20.81
C ARG A 313 -8.59 14.81 20.80
N ALA A 314 -9.75 15.40 20.94
CA ALA A 314 -11.03 14.75 20.75
C ALA A 314 -11.78 15.45 19.63
N GLY A 315 -12.27 14.72 18.65
CA GLY A 315 -12.90 15.34 17.50
C GLY A 315 -13.94 14.45 16.84
N LEU A 316 -14.59 15.03 15.85
CA LEU A 316 -15.56 14.34 15.03
C LEU A 316 -15.00 14.15 13.63
N PHE A 317 -15.34 13.03 13.03
CA PHE A 317 -15.13 12.83 11.61
C PHE A 317 -16.45 12.56 10.92
N GLY A 318 -16.52 12.97 9.66
CA GLY A 318 -17.65 12.70 8.80
C GLY A 318 -17.18 12.50 7.38
N GLY A 319 -17.94 11.70 6.64
CA GLY A 319 -17.64 11.45 5.24
C GLY A 319 -18.87 11.08 4.45
N ILE A 320 -18.81 11.34 3.16
CA ILE A 320 -19.79 10.92 2.16
C ILE A 320 -19.10 10.15 1.06
N ARG A 321 -19.80 9.12 0.58
CA ARG A 321 -19.34 8.27 -0.51
C ARG A 321 -20.46 8.02 -1.49
N ALA A 322 -20.16 8.16 -2.77
CA ALA A 322 -21.01 7.78 -3.87
C ALA A 322 -20.14 7.03 -4.90
N LEU A 323 -19.87 5.76 -4.65
CA LEU A 323 -19.00 4.94 -5.47
C LEU A 323 -19.73 3.73 -6.04
N HIS A 324 -19.41 3.38 -7.27
CA HIS A 324 -19.74 2.12 -7.90
C HIS A 324 -18.44 1.44 -8.32
N PHE A 325 -18.29 0.15 -8.03
CA PHE A 325 -17.11 -0.57 -8.44
C PHE A 325 -17.21 -1.02 -9.89
N LEU A 326 -16.16 -0.72 -10.64
CA LEU A 326 -15.96 -1.14 -12.02
C LEU A 326 -14.84 -2.16 -12.04
N THR A 327 -15.14 -3.38 -12.52
CA THR A 327 -14.10 -4.39 -12.69
C THR A 327 -13.33 -4.12 -13.97
N VAL A 328 -12.03 -3.91 -13.84
CA VAL A 328 -11.07 -3.67 -14.92
C VAL A 328 -9.99 -4.73 -14.93
N ARG A 329 -9.15 -4.78 -15.96
CA ARG A 329 -8.00 -5.68 -16.04
C ARG A 329 -6.77 -4.94 -16.50
N GLY A 330 -5.59 -5.25 -15.92
CA GLY A 330 -4.31 -4.76 -16.38
C GLY A 330 -4.11 -3.26 -16.20
N PHE A 331 -4.71 -2.63 -15.18
CA PHE A 331 -4.38 -1.27 -14.81
C PHE A 331 -3.07 -1.28 -14.02
N ASP A 332 -3.08 -1.83 -12.82
CA ASP A 332 -1.87 -1.97 -12.02
C ASP A 332 -1.30 -3.39 -12.08
N ALA A 333 -2.14 -4.42 -11.90
CA ALA A 333 -1.74 -5.81 -12.13
C ALA A 333 -1.49 -6.09 -13.63
N VAL A 334 -0.79 -7.17 -13.93
CA VAL A 334 -0.47 -7.53 -15.32
C VAL A 334 -1.74 -7.84 -16.11
N THR A 335 -2.59 -8.76 -15.61
CA THR A 335 -3.85 -9.16 -16.27
C THR A 335 -5.00 -9.41 -15.29
N ALA A 336 -4.73 -9.39 -13.98
CA ALA A 336 -5.75 -9.67 -12.97
C ALA A 336 -6.96 -8.74 -13.06
N ALA A 337 -8.09 -9.27 -12.65
CA ALA A 337 -9.29 -8.46 -12.47
C ALA A 337 -9.16 -7.61 -11.19
N GLN A 338 -9.48 -6.33 -11.31
CA GLN A 338 -9.38 -5.34 -10.25
C GLN A 338 -10.69 -4.56 -10.17
N ASP A 339 -11.10 -4.20 -8.97
CA ASP A 339 -12.28 -3.39 -8.77
C ASP A 339 -11.86 -1.95 -8.44
N VAL A 340 -12.05 -1.03 -9.39
CA VAL A 340 -11.77 0.40 -9.24
C VAL A 340 -13.04 1.17 -8.89
N GLY A 341 -12.93 2.14 -7.99
CA GLY A 341 -14.06 2.95 -7.55
C GLY A 341 -14.40 4.05 -8.53
N LYS A 342 -15.54 3.96 -9.21
CA LYS A 342 -16.08 5.04 -10.04
C LYS A 342 -17.03 5.90 -9.24
N GLY A 343 -16.75 7.20 -9.12
CA GLY A 343 -17.51 8.15 -8.33
C GLY A 343 -16.64 8.98 -7.40
N MET A 344 -17.13 9.33 -6.23
CA MET A 344 -16.44 10.22 -5.30
C MET A 344 -16.59 9.75 -3.86
N GLU A 345 -15.52 9.93 -3.09
CA GLU A 345 -15.49 9.80 -1.64
C GLU A 345 -14.82 11.04 -1.03
N PHE A 346 -15.41 11.59 0.00
CA PHE A 346 -14.88 12.72 0.75
C PHE A 346 -15.01 12.45 2.24
N GLY A 347 -13.95 12.70 3.00
CA GLY A 347 -13.93 12.59 4.45
C GLY A 347 -13.20 13.77 5.08
N VAL A 348 -13.66 14.17 6.25
CA VAL A 348 -13.03 15.22 7.04
C VAL A 348 -13.08 14.86 8.53
N PHE A 349 -11.99 15.18 9.22
CA PHE A 349 -11.87 15.15 10.68
C PHE A 349 -11.59 16.56 11.17
N ALA A 350 -12.19 16.93 12.30
CA ALA A 350 -11.86 18.15 13.03
C ALA A 350 -11.95 17.91 14.53
N GLY A 351 -10.88 18.27 15.25
CA GLY A 351 -10.83 18.08 16.71
C GLY A 351 -9.93 19.11 17.41
N PRO A 352 -10.45 19.78 18.46
CA PRO A 352 -9.63 20.62 19.33
C PRO A 352 -8.70 19.78 20.20
N SER A 353 -7.61 20.40 20.65
CA SER A 353 -6.85 19.91 21.79
C SER A 353 -7.71 20.01 23.05
N VAL A 354 -7.95 18.88 23.71
CA VAL A 354 -8.71 18.81 24.98
C VAL A 354 -7.78 18.76 26.19
N TRP A 355 -6.57 18.32 25.98
CA TRP A 355 -5.50 18.36 26.97
C TRP A 355 -4.15 18.56 26.28
N ALA A 356 -3.27 19.36 26.89
CA ALA A 356 -1.90 19.52 26.43
C ALA A 356 -0.97 19.92 27.59
N SER A 357 0.24 19.39 27.60
CA SER A 357 1.26 19.67 28.63
C SER A 357 1.88 21.06 28.49
N GLN A 358 1.90 21.60 27.27
CA GLN A 358 2.26 22.96 26.95
C GLN A 358 1.06 23.61 26.27
N ARG A 359 0.92 24.93 26.38
CA ARG A 359 -0.24 25.71 25.93
C ARG A 359 -0.48 25.60 24.41
N THR A 360 -0.85 24.44 23.96
CA THR A 360 -1.37 24.23 22.59
C THR A 360 -2.88 24.38 22.63
N ASN A 361 -3.37 25.49 22.11
CA ASN A 361 -4.80 25.70 21.88
C ASN A 361 -5.04 25.64 20.38
N ASP A 362 -4.96 24.44 19.84
CA ASP A 362 -5.06 24.20 18.41
C ASP A 362 -6.30 23.37 18.04
N TYR A 363 -6.65 23.43 16.76
CA TYR A 363 -7.54 22.49 16.11
C TYR A 363 -6.76 21.71 15.06
N LEU A 364 -6.80 20.38 15.13
CA LEU A 364 -6.36 19.55 14.03
C LEU A 364 -7.52 19.41 13.04
N ILE A 365 -7.23 19.68 11.78
CA ILE A 365 -8.15 19.43 10.67
C ILE A 365 -7.43 18.52 9.68
N SER A 366 -8.06 17.42 9.30
CA SER A 366 -7.55 16.52 8.27
C SER A 366 -8.67 16.18 7.29
N GLY A 367 -8.34 16.02 6.01
CA GLY A 367 -9.32 15.73 4.97
C GLY A 367 -8.75 14.80 3.91
N LEU A 368 -9.64 14.01 3.31
CA LEU A 368 -9.34 13.17 2.17
C LEU A 368 -10.39 13.34 1.09
N LEU A 369 -9.96 13.26 -0.16
CA LEU A 369 -10.82 13.20 -1.33
C LEU A 369 -10.31 12.11 -2.27
N TYR A 370 -11.22 11.26 -2.69
CA TYR A 370 -11.04 10.35 -3.80
C TYR A 370 -12.06 10.66 -4.89
N ALA A 371 -11.64 10.59 -6.15
CA ALA A 371 -12.54 10.61 -7.30
C ALA A 371 -12.03 9.65 -8.38
N GLY A 372 -12.94 8.83 -8.92
CA GLY A 372 -12.68 7.94 -10.05
C GLY A 372 -13.66 8.20 -11.18
N VAL A 373 -13.16 8.48 -12.39
CA VAL A 373 -13.97 8.83 -13.56
C VAL A 373 -13.47 8.08 -14.79
N GLY A 374 -14.37 7.43 -15.50
CA GLY A 374 -14.02 6.77 -16.76
C GLY A 374 -14.75 5.46 -16.99
N ASN A 375 -14.11 4.60 -17.77
CA ASN A 375 -14.56 3.28 -18.17
C ASN A 375 -13.33 2.33 -18.24
N PRO A 376 -13.48 1.03 -18.58
CA PRO A 376 -12.35 0.09 -18.63
C PRO A 376 -11.25 0.43 -19.64
N GLU A 377 -11.53 1.29 -20.62
CA GLU A 377 -10.58 1.71 -21.66
C GLU A 377 -9.81 2.99 -21.27
N SER A 378 -10.44 3.84 -20.46
CA SER A 378 -9.83 5.09 -20.00
C SER A 378 -10.40 5.48 -18.64
N PHE A 379 -9.54 5.55 -17.62
CA PHE A 379 -9.93 5.79 -16.24
C PHE A 379 -8.96 6.74 -15.55
N LEU A 380 -9.49 7.81 -14.98
CA LEU A 380 -8.75 8.78 -14.17
C LEU A 380 -9.10 8.57 -12.71
N GLU A 381 -8.09 8.46 -11.87
CA GLU A 381 -8.21 8.45 -10.42
C GLU A 381 -7.50 9.65 -9.82
N ILE A 382 -8.10 10.18 -8.78
CA ILE A 382 -7.62 11.35 -8.05
C ILE A 382 -7.65 11.03 -6.56
N HIS A 383 -6.51 11.21 -5.89
CA HIS A 383 -6.40 11.16 -4.44
C HIS A 383 -5.83 12.47 -3.92
N ILE A 384 -6.48 13.05 -2.94
CA ILE A 384 -5.99 14.25 -2.25
C ILE A 384 -6.10 14.02 -0.75
N LEU A 385 -5.03 14.30 -0.05
CA LEU A 385 -4.94 14.28 1.42
C LEU A 385 -4.44 15.63 1.89
N GLY A 386 -4.95 16.10 3.00
CA GLY A 386 -4.48 17.33 3.62
C GLY A 386 -4.68 17.30 5.12
N GLU A 387 -3.71 17.83 5.83
CA GLU A 387 -3.75 17.95 7.28
C GLU A 387 -3.12 19.26 7.70
N GLY A 388 -3.59 19.83 8.81
CA GLY A 388 -2.98 21.01 9.41
C GLY A 388 -3.54 21.32 10.78
N ARG A 389 -2.78 22.01 11.58
CA ARG A 389 -3.14 22.46 12.92
C ARG A 389 -3.34 23.97 12.91
N ALA A 390 -4.54 24.42 13.20
CA ALA A 390 -4.83 25.84 13.35
C ALA A 390 -4.54 26.27 14.79
N ASP A 391 -3.40 26.92 15.01
CA ASP A 391 -3.06 27.51 16.32
C ASP A 391 -3.85 28.80 16.51
N ARG A 392 -4.72 28.83 17.53
CA ARG A 392 -5.56 29.99 17.85
C ARG A 392 -4.80 31.15 18.43
N GLN A 393 -3.69 30.91 19.15
CA GLN A 393 -2.91 31.96 19.79
C GLN A 393 -1.96 32.62 18.81
N ALA A 394 -1.26 31.79 18.01
CA ALA A 394 -0.33 32.28 17.00
C ALA A 394 -1.03 32.74 15.71
N GLN A 395 -2.34 32.44 15.53
CA GLN A 395 -3.13 32.74 14.33
C GLN A 395 -2.45 32.24 13.05
N ARG A 396 -1.84 31.05 13.10
CA ARG A 396 -1.16 30.43 11.97
C ARG A 396 -1.49 28.95 11.88
N TRP A 397 -1.17 28.37 10.72
CA TRP A 397 -1.22 26.94 10.52
C TRP A 397 0.16 26.32 10.78
N ASP A 398 0.19 25.27 11.61
CA ASP A 398 1.37 24.49 11.91
C ASP A 398 1.14 23.02 11.49
N GLY A 399 2.23 22.29 11.24
CA GLY A 399 2.16 20.89 10.86
C GLY A 399 1.33 20.65 9.60
N VAL A 400 1.42 21.55 8.61
CA VAL A 400 0.67 21.42 7.37
C VAL A 400 1.32 20.37 6.49
N VAL A 401 0.52 19.39 6.07
CA VAL A 401 0.91 18.33 5.13
C VAL A 401 -0.14 18.26 4.03
N GLY A 402 0.30 18.29 2.80
CA GLY A 402 -0.57 18.15 1.63
C GLY A 402 0.00 17.12 0.66
N TYR A 403 -0.88 16.28 0.14
CA TYR A 403 -0.54 15.28 -0.86
C TYR A 403 -1.64 15.18 -1.89
N GLY A 404 -1.27 15.12 -3.16
CA GLY A 404 -2.20 14.90 -4.26
C GLY A 404 -1.60 13.97 -5.29
N LYS A 405 -2.39 13.00 -5.75
CA LYS A 405 -2.00 12.08 -6.80
C LYS A 405 -3.13 11.93 -7.82
N PHE A 406 -2.78 12.04 -9.08
CA PHE A 406 -3.65 11.90 -10.22
C PHE A 406 -3.06 10.80 -11.10
N VAL A 407 -3.83 9.76 -11.41
CA VAL A 407 -3.38 8.67 -12.28
C VAL A 407 -4.39 8.45 -13.38
N TRP A 408 -3.93 8.46 -14.59
CA TRP A 408 -4.74 8.23 -15.77
C TRP A 408 -4.28 6.97 -16.48
N TYR A 409 -5.16 5.99 -16.52
CA TYR A 409 -5.00 4.76 -17.26
C TYR A 409 -5.66 4.88 -18.62
N ILE A 410 -4.94 4.52 -19.69
CA ILE A 410 -5.43 4.43 -21.05
C ILE A 410 -5.09 3.04 -21.57
N LYS A 411 -6.11 2.30 -21.96
CA LYS A 411 -5.99 0.91 -22.39
C LYS A 411 -6.51 0.73 -23.81
N PRO A 412 -5.68 1.01 -24.83
CA PRO A 412 -6.08 0.92 -26.24
C PRO A 412 -6.32 -0.51 -26.70
N SER A 413 -5.82 -1.51 -25.98
CA SER A 413 -6.07 -2.93 -26.20
C SER A 413 -5.90 -3.73 -24.89
N GLU A 414 -6.30 -4.99 -24.89
CA GLU A 414 -6.08 -5.85 -23.71
C GLU A 414 -4.60 -6.04 -23.38
N ALA A 415 -3.74 -5.98 -24.38
CA ALA A 415 -2.30 -6.19 -24.21
C ALA A 415 -1.49 -4.92 -23.86
N VAL A 416 -2.06 -3.74 -24.03
CA VAL A 416 -1.33 -2.47 -23.86
C VAL A 416 -2.04 -1.59 -22.86
N THR A 417 -1.27 -1.08 -21.89
CA THR A 417 -1.73 -0.10 -20.92
C THR A 417 -0.73 1.06 -20.87
N HIS A 418 -1.21 2.28 -21.07
CA HIS A 418 -0.47 3.50 -20.80
C HIS A 418 -0.93 4.05 -19.44
N ILE A 419 0.02 4.47 -18.63
CA ILE A 419 -0.23 5.02 -17.30
C ILE A 419 0.48 6.36 -17.22
N ALA A 420 -0.26 7.42 -16.95
CA ALA A 420 0.29 8.74 -16.70
C ALA A 420 -0.09 9.17 -15.28
N ALA A 421 0.88 9.60 -14.48
CA ALA A 421 0.63 10.02 -13.11
C ALA A 421 1.31 11.37 -12.81
N VAL A 422 0.63 12.17 -11.99
CA VAL A 422 1.17 13.39 -11.39
C VAL A 422 1.04 13.28 -9.89
N GLU A 423 2.13 13.53 -9.18
CA GLU A 423 2.20 13.51 -7.73
C GLU A 423 2.69 14.86 -7.22
N LEU A 424 1.97 15.42 -6.26
CA LEU A 424 2.27 16.68 -5.62
C LEU A 424 2.34 16.45 -4.10
N SER A 425 3.44 16.86 -3.48
CA SER A 425 3.66 16.76 -2.04
C SER A 425 4.12 18.09 -1.48
N GLY A 426 3.65 18.45 -0.29
CA GLY A 426 4.07 19.68 0.35
C GLY A 426 3.94 19.61 1.87
N VAL A 427 4.92 20.18 2.55
CA VAL A 427 4.95 20.31 4.01
C VAL A 427 5.31 21.74 4.41
N GLN A 428 4.73 22.21 5.52
CA GLN A 428 5.00 23.55 6.05
C GLN A 428 4.85 23.58 7.57
N HIS A 429 5.73 24.29 8.25
CA HIS A 429 5.74 24.45 9.71
C HIS A 429 5.61 23.12 10.46
N LEU A 430 6.35 22.08 10.02
CA LEU A 430 6.33 20.79 10.69
C LEU A 430 6.82 20.90 12.14
N THR A 431 6.30 20.04 12.98
CA THR A 431 6.66 19.99 14.42
C THR A 431 7.86 19.09 14.71
N PHE A 432 8.37 18.42 13.70
CA PHE A 432 9.58 17.59 13.75
C PHE A 432 10.34 17.69 12.41
N PRO A 433 11.64 17.36 12.38
CA PRO A 433 12.46 17.48 11.19
C PRO A 433 12.04 16.46 10.15
N LEU A 434 11.66 16.94 8.98
CA LEU A 434 11.42 16.12 7.80
C LEU A 434 11.74 16.94 6.57
N GLN A 435 12.34 16.29 5.58
CA GLN A 435 12.62 16.86 4.27
C GLN A 435 12.03 15.92 3.20
N LEU A 436 11.38 16.48 2.19
CA LEU A 436 10.97 15.73 1.00
C LEU A 436 12.17 15.58 0.07
N SER A 437 12.39 14.37 -0.44
CA SER A 437 13.53 14.05 -1.29
C SER A 437 13.12 13.37 -2.60
N PHE A 438 14.09 13.13 -3.49
CA PHE A 438 13.92 12.26 -4.64
C PHE A 438 14.32 10.81 -4.36
N TRP A 439 14.63 10.50 -3.14
CA TRP A 439 14.95 9.13 -2.78
C TRP A 439 13.73 8.23 -3.05
N ASP A 440 13.91 7.25 -3.92
CA ASP A 440 12.79 6.47 -4.44
C ASP A 440 12.09 5.61 -3.37
N HIS A 441 12.81 5.16 -2.35
CA HIS A 441 12.20 4.45 -1.21
C HIS A 441 11.17 5.27 -0.45
N GLU A 442 11.24 6.60 -0.58
CA GLU A 442 10.30 7.54 0.02
C GLU A 442 9.26 8.07 -0.98
N GLY A 443 9.18 7.48 -2.18
CA GLY A 443 8.28 7.92 -3.25
C GLY A 443 8.92 8.93 -4.20
N GLY A 444 10.25 8.92 -4.32
CA GLY A 444 11.04 9.77 -5.20
C GLY A 444 11.12 9.27 -6.65
N LEU A 445 12.26 9.50 -7.30
CA LEU A 445 12.51 9.12 -8.69
C LEU A 445 13.44 7.90 -8.75
N PRO A 446 13.10 6.87 -9.54
CA PRO A 446 14.01 5.77 -9.83
C PRO A 446 15.33 6.27 -10.43
N GLY A 447 16.44 5.67 -10.05
CA GLY A 447 17.78 6.09 -10.47
C GLY A 447 18.40 7.21 -9.61
N PHE A 448 17.68 7.67 -8.58
CA PHE A 448 18.18 8.66 -7.60
C PHE A 448 18.21 8.03 -6.19
N PRO A 449 19.15 7.10 -5.93
CA PRO A 449 19.17 6.33 -4.67
C PRO A 449 19.62 7.15 -3.46
N ASN A 450 20.02 8.40 -3.66
CA ASN A 450 20.46 9.31 -2.61
C ASN A 450 19.63 10.60 -2.62
N ALA A 451 19.49 11.22 -1.47
CA ALA A 451 18.85 12.52 -1.31
C ALA A 451 19.76 13.66 -1.81
N LEU A 452 19.92 13.78 -3.13
CA LEU A 452 20.77 14.83 -3.74
C LEU A 452 20.17 16.24 -3.64
N SER A 453 18.86 16.34 -3.42
CA SER A 453 18.12 17.60 -3.25
C SER A 453 16.95 17.34 -2.34
N VAL A 454 16.76 18.22 -1.39
CA VAL A 454 15.71 18.15 -0.39
C VAL A 454 14.96 19.46 -0.27
N GLY A 455 13.69 19.41 0.09
CA GLY A 455 12.89 20.61 0.26
C GLY A 455 11.54 20.34 0.92
N GLY A 456 10.72 21.36 1.00
CA GLY A 456 9.39 21.28 1.60
C GLY A 456 8.27 21.04 0.59
N GLN A 457 8.56 21.07 -0.71
CA GLN A 457 7.57 20.80 -1.77
C GLN A 457 8.19 19.95 -2.86
N ARG A 458 7.41 19.02 -3.40
CA ARG A 458 7.85 18.10 -4.46
C ARG A 458 6.75 17.87 -5.47
N ALA A 459 7.09 17.90 -6.76
CA ALA A 459 6.23 17.46 -7.84
C ALA A 459 6.93 16.39 -8.67
N ILE A 460 6.22 15.31 -9.02
CA ILE A 460 6.71 14.22 -9.85
C ILE A 460 5.66 13.93 -10.92
N VAL A 461 6.13 13.75 -12.16
CA VAL A 461 5.33 13.27 -13.28
C VAL A 461 5.91 11.93 -13.71
N ARG A 462 5.05 10.94 -13.91
CA ARG A 462 5.41 9.58 -14.32
C ARG A 462 4.63 9.19 -15.55
N PHE A 463 5.30 8.50 -16.45
CA PHE A 463 4.67 7.85 -17.59
C PHE A 463 5.20 6.44 -17.73
N GLU A 464 4.30 5.46 -17.92
CA GLU A 464 4.64 4.06 -18.17
C GLU A 464 3.81 3.54 -19.35
N GLU A 465 4.47 2.92 -20.33
CA GLU A 465 3.83 2.08 -21.33
C GLU A 465 4.11 0.61 -20.99
N ARG A 466 3.07 -0.15 -20.71
CA ARG A 466 3.14 -1.56 -20.37
C ARG A 466 2.56 -2.42 -21.48
N ARG A 467 3.28 -3.49 -21.82
CA ARG A 467 2.85 -4.47 -22.84
C ARG A 467 2.88 -5.88 -22.27
N VAL A 468 1.72 -6.53 -22.26
CA VAL A 468 1.59 -7.95 -21.89
C VAL A 468 2.18 -8.82 -23.00
N VAL A 469 3.04 -9.75 -22.59
CA VAL A 469 3.71 -10.70 -23.49
C VAL A 469 3.12 -12.08 -23.29
N SER A 470 2.13 -12.43 -24.07
CA SER A 470 1.29 -13.64 -23.91
C SER A 470 1.97 -14.98 -24.21
N MET A 471 3.26 -14.99 -24.60
CA MET A 471 3.85 -16.15 -25.26
C MET A 471 4.69 -17.08 -24.37
N ILE A 472 4.94 -16.74 -23.10
CA ILE A 472 5.98 -17.47 -22.37
C ILE A 472 5.42 -18.67 -21.62
N THR A 473 4.29 -18.59 -20.96
CA THR A 473 3.63 -19.74 -20.34
C THR A 473 2.14 -19.48 -20.05
N LYS A 474 1.32 -20.53 -20.08
CA LYS A 474 -0.09 -20.46 -19.58
C LYS A 474 -0.19 -20.40 -18.05
N ARG A 475 0.94 -20.39 -17.33
CA ARG A 475 1.03 -20.49 -15.87
C ARG A 475 1.35 -19.17 -15.19
N ALA A 476 1.83 -18.22 -15.99
CA ALA A 476 2.22 -16.89 -15.54
C ALA A 476 1.89 -15.87 -16.61
N ASP A 477 1.56 -14.67 -16.15
CA ASP A 477 1.46 -13.53 -17.04
C ASP A 477 2.76 -12.74 -16.99
N TRP A 478 3.20 -12.32 -18.17
CA TRP A 478 4.42 -11.53 -18.33
C TRP A 478 4.12 -10.21 -19.02
N ALA A 479 4.80 -9.17 -18.58
CA ALA A 479 4.75 -7.90 -19.27
C ALA A 479 6.14 -7.23 -19.27
N VAL A 480 6.35 -6.37 -20.25
CA VAL A 480 7.46 -5.44 -20.28
C VAL A 480 6.91 -4.02 -20.19
N ALA A 481 7.62 -3.14 -19.52
CA ALA A 481 7.25 -1.73 -19.47
C ALA A 481 8.43 -0.82 -19.77
N LEU A 482 8.15 0.29 -20.45
CA LEU A 482 9.03 1.43 -20.56
C LEU A 482 8.46 2.54 -19.70
N PHE A 483 9.31 3.19 -18.91
CA PHE A 483 8.87 4.31 -18.09
C PHE A 483 9.80 5.52 -18.21
N ALA A 484 9.22 6.69 -17.98
CA ALA A 484 9.90 7.96 -17.93
C ALA A 484 9.32 8.78 -16.77
N ASP A 485 10.18 9.21 -15.87
CA ASP A 485 9.80 9.99 -14.70
C ASP A 485 10.55 11.32 -14.70
N ALA A 486 9.90 12.39 -14.25
CA ALA A 486 10.53 13.68 -14.04
C ALA A 486 9.99 14.34 -12.76
N GLY A 487 10.84 15.06 -12.05
CA GLY A 487 10.44 15.73 -10.82
C GLY A 487 11.23 17.00 -10.54
N LYS A 488 10.65 17.81 -9.65
CA LYS A 488 11.25 19.03 -9.12
C LYS A 488 10.94 19.17 -7.64
N ILE A 489 11.92 19.65 -6.90
CA ILE A 489 11.81 20.01 -5.49
C ILE A 489 11.98 21.52 -5.37
N TRP A 490 11.22 22.13 -4.46
CA TRP A 490 11.38 23.52 -4.03
C TRP A 490 11.73 23.56 -2.55
N ALA A 491 12.57 24.51 -2.16
CA ALA A 491 13.09 24.66 -0.80
C ALA A 491 12.01 24.57 0.29
N GLY A 492 10.93 25.34 0.15
CA GLY A 492 9.85 25.35 1.14
C GLY A 492 10.32 25.75 2.55
N ASP A 493 9.56 25.34 3.56
CA ASP A 493 9.86 25.62 4.98
C ASP A 493 10.37 24.34 5.68
N VAL A 494 11.55 23.88 5.27
CA VAL A 494 12.27 22.77 5.92
C VAL A 494 13.72 23.18 6.15
N PRO A 495 14.43 22.61 7.16
CA PRO A 495 15.84 22.88 7.35
C PRO A 495 16.62 22.55 6.09
N PHE A 496 17.59 23.36 5.72
CA PHE A 496 18.50 23.18 4.59
C PHE A 496 17.82 22.95 3.23
N GLY A 497 16.53 23.29 3.09
CA GLY A 497 15.78 23.11 1.87
C GLY A 497 16.39 23.84 0.68
N THR A 498 16.48 23.17 -0.45
CA THR A 498 17.02 23.71 -1.70
C THR A 498 16.03 23.52 -2.85
N THR A 499 16.09 24.44 -3.82
CA THR A 499 15.30 24.28 -5.04
C THR A 499 16.14 23.57 -6.10
N SER A 500 15.70 22.37 -6.51
CA SER A 500 16.41 21.59 -7.53
C SER A 500 16.17 22.10 -8.94
N ALA A 501 17.05 21.76 -9.86
CA ALA A 501 16.71 21.65 -11.28
C ALA A 501 15.68 20.53 -11.48
N VAL A 502 15.03 20.48 -12.64
CA VAL A 502 14.21 19.32 -13.01
C VAL A 502 15.13 18.11 -13.14
N ARG A 503 14.81 17.02 -12.45
CA ARG A 503 15.47 15.72 -12.53
C ARG A 503 14.60 14.77 -13.32
N ALA A 504 15.22 13.90 -14.11
CA ALA A 504 14.48 12.93 -14.91
C ALA A 504 15.22 11.58 -14.95
N SER A 505 14.45 10.52 -15.07
CA SER A 505 14.94 9.16 -15.28
C SER A 505 14.16 8.45 -16.37
N LEU A 506 14.82 7.49 -17.01
CA LEU A 506 14.23 6.58 -17.98
C LEU A 506 14.49 5.15 -17.51
N GLY A 507 13.57 4.24 -17.79
CA GLY A 507 13.78 2.87 -17.39
C GLY A 507 13.00 1.85 -18.18
N LEU A 508 13.39 0.60 -17.92
CA LEU A 508 12.77 -0.60 -18.45
C LEU A 508 12.37 -1.50 -17.29
N SER A 509 11.20 -2.10 -17.36
CA SER A 509 10.73 -3.07 -16.38
C SER A 509 10.38 -4.40 -17.02
N LEU A 510 10.67 -5.47 -16.31
CA LEU A 510 10.11 -6.79 -16.55
C LEU A 510 9.13 -7.10 -15.41
N LEU A 511 7.90 -7.44 -15.78
CA LEU A 511 6.83 -7.76 -14.84
C LEU A 511 6.38 -9.19 -15.02
N ALA A 512 6.06 -9.86 -13.92
CA ALA A 512 5.49 -11.20 -13.91
C ALA A 512 4.40 -11.31 -12.84
N ALA A 513 3.30 -12.00 -13.13
CA ALA A 513 2.29 -12.39 -12.16
C ALA A 513 2.13 -13.90 -12.12
N PHE A 514 2.07 -14.46 -10.92
CA PHE A 514 1.90 -15.89 -10.64
C PHE A 514 0.82 -16.07 -9.55
N PRO A 515 -0.20 -16.91 -9.78
CA PRO A 515 -0.54 -17.59 -11.05
C PRO A 515 -0.94 -16.60 -12.14
N ALA A 516 -1.14 -17.09 -13.37
CA ALA A 516 -1.73 -16.26 -14.43
C ALA A 516 -3.08 -15.70 -13.97
N GLY A 517 -3.30 -14.38 -14.13
CA GLY A 517 -4.45 -13.69 -13.54
C GLY A 517 -4.31 -13.40 -12.04
N GLY A 518 -3.16 -13.70 -11.44
CA GLY A 518 -2.82 -13.28 -10.07
C GLY A 518 -2.62 -11.77 -9.98
N LYS A 519 -2.87 -11.23 -8.80
CA LYS A 519 -2.78 -9.78 -8.58
C LYS A 519 -1.37 -9.36 -8.26
N ARG A 520 -0.62 -10.18 -7.54
CA ARG A 520 0.76 -9.90 -7.18
C ARG A 520 1.64 -9.81 -8.40
N THR A 521 2.30 -8.67 -8.54
CA THR A 521 3.24 -8.40 -9.62
C THR A 521 4.66 -8.42 -9.08
N TYR A 522 5.47 -9.33 -9.57
CA TYR A 522 6.92 -9.32 -9.40
C TYR A 522 7.52 -8.43 -10.47
N ARG A 523 8.32 -7.47 -10.07
CA ARG A 523 8.83 -6.44 -10.95
C ARG A 523 10.33 -6.29 -10.79
N VAL A 524 11.05 -6.23 -11.90
CA VAL A 524 12.45 -5.88 -11.97
C VAL A 524 12.57 -4.60 -12.78
N ASP A 525 13.06 -3.53 -12.17
CA ASP A 525 13.24 -2.23 -12.79
C ASP A 525 14.72 -1.96 -13.01
N PHE A 526 15.06 -1.48 -14.19
CA PHE A 526 16.34 -0.88 -14.49
C PHE A 526 16.11 0.59 -14.86
N ALA A 527 16.61 1.50 -14.03
CA ALA A 527 16.44 2.94 -14.18
C ALA A 527 17.78 3.65 -14.40
N VAL A 528 17.79 4.62 -15.29
CA VAL A 528 18.96 5.45 -15.60
C VAL A 528 18.56 6.93 -15.50
N PRO A 529 19.25 7.73 -14.68
CA PRO A 529 19.01 9.17 -14.61
C PRO A 529 19.48 9.84 -15.91
N VAL A 530 18.67 10.77 -16.42
CA VAL A 530 18.98 11.53 -17.63
C VAL A 530 20.01 12.62 -17.35
N ASN A 531 19.96 13.20 -16.15
CA ASN A 531 20.88 14.24 -15.69
C ASN A 531 21.70 13.69 -14.50
N PRO A 532 22.93 13.20 -14.74
CA PRO A 532 23.65 12.37 -13.78
C PRO A 532 24.43 13.15 -12.71
N ASP A 533 23.89 14.21 -12.13
CA ASP A 533 24.56 14.90 -11.00
C ASP A 533 24.64 13.97 -9.78
N GLY A 534 25.63 13.08 -9.77
CA GLY A 534 25.84 12.08 -8.70
C GLY A 534 24.87 10.90 -8.70
N ALA A 535 23.86 10.91 -9.57
CA ALA A 535 22.91 9.81 -9.73
C ALA A 535 23.54 8.65 -10.52
N LYS A 536 23.17 7.42 -10.16
CA LYS A 536 23.67 6.19 -10.78
C LYS A 536 22.50 5.39 -11.30
N PHE A 537 22.76 4.42 -12.21
CA PHE A 537 21.75 3.44 -12.55
C PHE A 537 21.28 2.69 -11.29
N GLU A 538 20.03 2.35 -11.28
CA GLU A 538 19.41 1.56 -10.21
C GLU A 538 18.83 0.29 -10.81
N LEU A 539 19.05 -0.84 -10.14
CA LEU A 539 18.38 -2.10 -10.38
C LEU A 539 17.56 -2.43 -9.14
N ARG A 540 16.25 -2.52 -9.31
CA ARG A 540 15.32 -2.82 -8.23
C ARG A 540 14.54 -4.09 -8.54
N PHE A 541 14.37 -4.92 -7.52
CA PHE A 541 13.43 -6.01 -7.51
C PHE A 541 12.35 -5.73 -6.46
N SER A 542 11.10 -5.85 -6.85
CA SER A 542 9.96 -5.70 -5.94
C SER A 542 8.87 -6.71 -6.24
N SER A 543 8.19 -7.17 -5.20
CA SER A 543 6.90 -7.82 -5.30
C SER A 543 5.84 -6.87 -4.74
N ALA A 544 5.01 -6.32 -5.60
CA ALA A 544 3.92 -5.49 -5.17
C ALA A 544 2.66 -6.35 -5.09
N ASP A 545 1.97 -6.21 -3.99
CA ASP A 545 0.61 -6.65 -3.84
C ASP A 545 -0.23 -5.76 -4.75
N GLU A 546 -0.73 -6.37 -5.85
CA GLU A 546 -1.59 -5.66 -6.74
C GLU A 546 -1.01 -4.38 -7.30
N THR A 547 -1.33 -3.75 -7.63
CA THR A 547 -2.11 -2.74 -8.13
C THR A 547 -1.71 -1.37 -7.66
N ARG A 548 -0.90 -1.30 -6.58
CA ARG A 548 -0.74 -0.02 -5.93
C ARG A 548 0.68 0.49 -5.86
N ALA A 549 1.60 -0.10 -6.61
CA ALA A 549 2.94 0.45 -6.75
C ALA A 549 2.90 1.93 -7.17
N ILE A 550 1.93 2.29 -8.02
CA ILE A 550 1.69 3.68 -8.40
C ILE A 550 0.88 4.44 -7.34
N TRP A 551 0.04 3.76 -6.55
CA TRP A 551 -0.83 4.37 -5.53
C TRP A 551 -0.22 4.44 -4.13
N ARG A 552 0.94 3.89 -3.93
CA ARG A 552 1.60 3.99 -2.64
C ARG A 552 1.80 5.46 -2.29
N GLN A 553 1.32 5.87 -1.12
CA GLN A 553 1.66 7.17 -0.56
C GLN A 553 3.17 7.17 -0.29
N PRO A 554 3.89 8.24 -0.62
CA PRO A 554 5.30 8.38 -0.26
C PRO A 554 5.50 8.23 1.26
N ASN A 555 6.56 7.53 1.63
CA ASN A 555 6.83 7.24 3.05
C ASN A 555 7.07 8.52 3.87
N ASP A 556 7.76 9.50 3.29
CA ASP A 556 7.98 10.81 3.90
C ASP A 556 6.66 11.54 4.22
N ILE A 557 5.69 11.48 3.31
CA ILE A 557 4.36 12.04 3.54
C ILE A 557 3.57 11.22 4.57
N ALA A 558 3.66 9.88 4.53
CA ALA A 558 3.00 9.02 5.51
C ALA A 558 3.47 9.30 6.93
N ILE A 559 4.79 9.48 7.11
CA ILE A 559 5.40 9.85 8.41
C ILE A 559 4.96 11.25 8.86
N ALA A 560 4.80 12.20 7.92
CA ALA A 560 4.42 13.57 8.22
C ALA A 560 2.99 13.71 8.78
N HIS A 561 2.08 12.79 8.41
CA HIS A 561 0.70 12.82 8.90
C HIS A 561 0.57 12.41 10.37
N SER A 562 -0.25 13.16 11.11
CA SER A 562 -0.62 12.82 12.49
C SER A 562 -1.94 12.05 12.57
N ALA A 563 -2.85 12.23 11.62
CA ALA A 563 -4.19 11.68 11.62
C ALA A 563 -4.39 10.56 10.58
N ALA A 564 -3.60 9.50 10.66
CA ALA A 564 -3.76 8.32 9.79
C ALA A 564 -5.16 7.66 9.91
N VAL A 565 -5.89 7.94 10.98
CA VAL A 565 -7.19 7.32 11.30
C VAL A 565 -8.26 7.58 10.24
N LEU A 566 -8.28 8.76 9.61
CA LEU A 566 -9.22 9.02 8.51
C LEU A 566 -8.98 8.08 7.34
N GLN A 567 -7.72 7.76 7.07
CA GLN A 567 -7.37 6.80 6.03
C GLN A 567 -7.81 5.38 6.40
N ASN A 568 -7.83 5.04 7.69
CA ASN A 568 -8.15 3.70 8.17
C ASN A 568 -9.65 3.49 8.40
N LEU A 569 -10.38 4.50 8.90
CA LEU A 569 -11.81 4.43 9.16
C LEU A 569 -12.68 5.01 8.05
N GLY A 570 -12.22 6.06 7.37
CA GLY A 570 -12.99 6.80 6.39
C GLY A 570 -12.77 6.33 4.95
N SER A 571 -11.64 5.71 4.64
CA SER A 571 -11.37 5.23 3.29
C SER A 571 -11.95 3.83 3.08
N TRP A 572 -12.93 3.76 2.19
CA TRP A 572 -13.59 2.54 1.75
C TRP A 572 -12.85 1.85 0.59
N ILE A 573 -11.82 2.51 0.10
CA ILE A 573 -10.99 1.97 -0.95
C ILE A 573 -10.00 1.05 -0.25
N PRO A 574 -9.92 -0.22 -0.63
CA PRO A 574 -8.92 -1.12 -0.08
C PRO A 574 -7.54 -0.48 -0.25
N LYS A 575 -6.72 -0.46 0.74
CA LYS A 575 -5.34 0.07 0.71
C LYS A 575 -4.41 -0.97 0.15
#